data_cffb5f261959dc591c1631906123d61a
#
_entry.id   cffb5f261959dc591c1631906123d61a
#
_cell.length_a   1.000
_cell.length_b   1.000
_cell.length_c   1.000
_cell.angle_alpha   90.00
_cell.angle_beta   90.00
_cell.angle_gamma   90.00
#
_symmetry.space_group_name_H-M   'P 1'
#
loop_
_entity.id
_entity.type
_entity.pdbx_description
1 polymer ?
#
loop_
_entity_poly.entity_id
_entity_poly.type
_entity_poly.pdbx_seq_one_letter_code
_entity_poly.pdbx_strand_id
1 'polypeptide(L)'
;YEKGIRECGLDFLVKCARFYGVSCDYLLGVSPERNGRQLTVEDIPEADSAKDVVFKGNIMPILNKKLISNSLSIVYDLIGKSESKQLNAEISNYLMMAVYRSFRILYSANPKNENTMFSIPQELVGGYCNAAMMVSEAKAQQMAQGSDKGNDKIKNISELKITTEYLMQNYPKQSQALLNLIQNSETKLGFRDHE
;
A
#
# COMPACT_ATOMS: atom_id res chain seq x y z
N TYR A 1 -23.01 -17.88 -6.72
CA TYR A 1 -21.61 -17.42 -6.87
C TYR A 1 -21.16 -17.54 -8.34
N GLU A 2 -21.27 -18.68 -8.98
CA GLU A 2 -20.81 -18.93 -10.37
C GLU A 2 -21.44 -18.00 -11.43
N LYS A 3 -22.59 -17.39 -11.17
CA LYS A 3 -23.28 -16.44 -12.05
C LYS A 3 -22.93 -14.97 -11.79
N GLY A 4 -21.98 -14.67 -10.90
CA GLY A 4 -21.55 -13.30 -10.59
C GLY A 4 -22.59 -12.40 -9.90
N ILE A 5 -23.72 -12.97 -9.44
CA ILE A 5 -24.85 -12.21 -8.86
C ILE A 5 -24.61 -11.88 -7.38
N ARG A 6 -23.72 -12.61 -6.71
CA ARG A 6 -23.37 -12.40 -5.30
C ARG A 6 -21.88 -12.55 -5.08
N GLU A 7 -21.29 -11.63 -4.35
CA GLU A 7 -19.90 -11.74 -3.89
C GLU A 7 -19.80 -12.77 -2.76
N CYS A 8 -18.67 -13.50 -2.70
CA CYS A 8 -18.44 -14.46 -1.63
C CYS A 8 -18.04 -13.74 -0.34
N GLY A 9 -18.61 -14.18 0.78
CA GLY A 9 -18.19 -13.71 2.10
C GLY A 9 -16.84 -14.30 2.51
N LEU A 10 -16.19 -13.68 3.50
CA LEU A 10 -14.88 -14.08 4.02
C LEU A 10 -14.85 -15.55 4.44
N ASP A 11 -15.87 -16.02 5.17
CA ASP A 11 -15.95 -17.41 5.63
C ASP A 11 -15.96 -18.42 4.48
N PHE A 12 -16.61 -18.08 3.38
CA PHE A 12 -16.64 -18.92 2.19
C PHE A 12 -15.28 -18.94 1.52
N LEU A 13 -14.63 -17.79 1.39
CA LEU A 13 -13.28 -17.67 0.82
C LEU A 13 -12.26 -18.50 1.60
N VAL A 14 -12.26 -18.39 2.93
CA VAL A 14 -11.37 -19.17 3.82
C VAL A 14 -11.62 -20.67 3.68
N LYS A 15 -12.89 -21.10 3.59
CA LYS A 15 -13.24 -22.52 3.37
C LYS A 15 -12.74 -23.00 2.01
N CYS A 16 -12.88 -22.21 0.97
CA CYS A 16 -12.35 -22.53 -0.37
C CYS A 16 -10.82 -22.63 -0.34
N ALA A 17 -10.13 -21.66 0.25
CA ALA A 17 -8.68 -21.65 0.38
C ALA A 17 -8.17 -22.93 1.07
N ARG A 18 -8.79 -23.34 2.17
CA ARG A 18 -8.48 -24.58 2.89
C ARG A 18 -8.79 -25.82 2.06
N PHE A 19 -9.93 -25.86 1.38
CA PHE A 19 -10.36 -27.01 0.59
C PHE A 19 -9.43 -27.27 -0.60
N TYR A 20 -9.02 -26.20 -1.30
CA TYR A 20 -8.12 -26.29 -2.47
C TYR A 20 -6.64 -26.27 -2.11
N GLY A 21 -6.27 -26.06 -0.84
CA GLY A 21 -4.88 -25.96 -0.38
C GLY A 21 -4.14 -24.77 -1.00
N VAL A 22 -4.83 -23.66 -1.21
CA VAL A 22 -4.28 -22.43 -1.80
C VAL A 22 -4.47 -21.24 -0.85
N SER A 23 -3.69 -20.17 -1.06
CA SER A 23 -3.86 -18.94 -0.27
C SER A 23 -5.14 -18.19 -0.66
N CYS A 24 -5.69 -17.41 0.27
CA CYS A 24 -6.80 -16.50 -0.04
C CYS A 24 -6.38 -15.45 -1.09
N ASP A 25 -5.13 -15.00 -1.06
CA ASP A 25 -4.57 -14.04 -2.01
C ASP A 25 -4.55 -14.62 -3.44
N TYR A 26 -4.24 -15.92 -3.58
CA TYR A 26 -4.33 -16.61 -4.86
C TYR A 26 -5.77 -16.67 -5.39
N LEU A 27 -6.72 -17.05 -4.55
CA LEU A 27 -8.14 -17.11 -4.95
C LEU A 27 -8.73 -15.76 -5.33
N LEU A 28 -8.18 -14.68 -4.78
CA LEU A 28 -8.59 -13.31 -5.06
C LEU A 28 -7.83 -12.68 -6.24
N GLY A 29 -6.86 -13.40 -6.82
CA GLY A 29 -6.01 -12.87 -7.87
C GLY A 29 -5.06 -11.77 -7.41
N VAL A 30 -4.79 -11.69 -6.10
CA VAL A 30 -3.88 -10.70 -5.49
C VAL A 30 -2.44 -11.20 -5.53
N SER A 31 -2.24 -12.52 -5.55
CA SER A 31 -0.94 -13.18 -5.68
C SER A 31 -1.00 -14.29 -6.70
N PRO A 32 -0.04 -14.43 -7.63
CA PRO A 32 0.05 -15.54 -8.56
C PRO A 32 0.54 -16.84 -7.88
N GLU A 33 1.11 -16.73 -6.68
CA GLU A 33 1.65 -17.90 -5.97
C GLU A 33 0.53 -18.70 -5.30
N ARG A 34 0.31 -19.91 -5.82
CA ARG A 34 -0.71 -20.86 -5.33
C ARG A 34 -0.54 -21.20 -3.85
N ASN A 35 0.70 -21.32 -3.39
CA ASN A 35 1.08 -21.67 -2.02
C ASN A 35 1.64 -20.44 -1.26
N GLY A 36 1.31 -19.23 -1.67
CA GLY A 36 1.68 -18.01 -0.94
C GLY A 36 1.40 -18.22 0.54
N ARG A 37 2.20 -17.64 1.43
CA ARG A 37 2.08 -17.76 2.88
C ARG A 37 0.61 -17.62 3.25
N GLN A 38 -0.02 -18.71 3.69
CA GLN A 38 -1.44 -18.70 4.05
C GLN A 38 -1.67 -17.52 4.98
N LEU A 39 -2.52 -16.57 4.55
CA LEU A 39 -3.13 -15.66 5.50
C LEU A 39 -3.89 -16.54 6.49
N THR A 40 -3.34 -16.71 7.68
CA THR A 40 -4.07 -17.31 8.78
C THR A 40 -5.18 -16.35 9.17
N VAL A 41 -6.27 -16.87 9.73
CA VAL A 41 -7.38 -16.02 10.24
C VAL A 41 -6.85 -14.99 11.25
N GLU A 42 -5.75 -15.30 11.93
CA GLU A 42 -5.01 -14.43 12.87
C GLU A 42 -4.24 -13.30 12.18
N ASP A 43 -3.90 -13.44 10.90
CA ASP A 43 -3.25 -12.39 10.09
C ASP A 43 -4.25 -11.38 9.51
N ILE A 44 -5.55 -11.68 9.55
CA ILE A 44 -6.60 -10.72 9.21
C ILE A 44 -6.77 -9.84 10.45
N PRO A 45 -6.59 -8.49 10.34
CA PRO A 45 -6.82 -7.62 11.48
C PRO A 45 -8.23 -7.92 12.00
N GLU A 46 -8.35 -8.21 13.31
CA GLU A 46 -9.63 -8.05 13.97
C GLU A 46 -10.14 -6.67 13.58
N ALA A 47 -11.34 -6.60 13.02
CA ALA A 47 -11.99 -5.31 12.81
C ALA A 47 -11.90 -4.61 14.17
N ASP A 48 -11.11 -3.52 14.23
CA ASP A 48 -10.96 -2.73 15.45
C ASP A 48 -12.31 -2.74 16.17
N SER A 49 -12.32 -3.13 17.42
CA SER A 49 -13.43 -3.46 18.30
C SER A 49 -14.60 -2.44 18.34
N ALA A 50 -15.04 -2.02 17.18
CA ALA A 50 -16.23 -1.24 16.92
C ALA A 50 -17.25 -2.13 16.22
N LYS A 51 -18.03 -2.87 17.04
CA LYS A 51 -19.36 -3.39 16.75
C LYS A 51 -19.49 -4.21 15.48
N ASP A 52 -19.71 -5.52 15.61
CA ASP A 52 -20.44 -6.44 14.73
C ASP A 52 -20.69 -5.94 13.29
N VAL A 53 -19.64 -5.57 12.58
CA VAL A 53 -19.73 -5.36 11.13
C VAL A 53 -19.65 -6.75 10.51
N VAL A 54 -20.79 -7.39 10.40
CA VAL A 54 -21.00 -8.51 9.48
C VAL A 54 -20.60 -7.96 8.10
N PHE A 55 -19.41 -8.33 7.59
CA PHE A 55 -18.96 -7.95 6.28
C PHE A 55 -19.91 -8.52 5.23
N LYS A 56 -20.92 -7.74 4.89
CA LYS A 56 -21.75 -7.92 3.70
C LYS A 56 -21.08 -7.15 2.56
N GLY A 57 -20.01 -7.70 1.94
CA GLY A 57 -19.37 -7.00 0.82
C GLY A 57 -18.01 -7.54 0.40
N ASN A 58 -17.40 -6.84 -0.54
CA ASN A 58 -16.11 -7.15 -1.14
C ASN A 58 -14.98 -7.07 -0.10
N ILE A 59 -14.19 -8.15 0.03
CA ILE A 59 -13.04 -8.22 0.92
C ILE A 59 -11.83 -7.43 0.41
N MET A 60 -11.79 -7.10 -0.89
CA MET A 60 -10.65 -6.44 -1.53
C MET A 60 -10.20 -5.14 -0.85
N PRO A 61 -11.10 -4.25 -0.37
CA PRO A 61 -10.67 -3.05 0.36
C PRO A 61 -9.86 -3.35 1.62
N ILE A 62 -10.19 -4.42 2.34
CA ILE A 62 -9.47 -4.83 3.55
C ILE A 62 -8.08 -5.36 3.21
N LEU A 63 -8.01 -6.23 2.20
CA LEU A 63 -6.74 -6.79 1.73
C LEU A 63 -5.83 -5.69 1.18
N ASN A 64 -6.36 -4.78 0.38
CA ASN A 64 -5.61 -3.64 -0.14
C ASN A 64 -5.13 -2.72 1.00
N LYS A 65 -5.99 -2.44 1.99
CA LYS A 65 -5.58 -1.67 3.18
C LYS A 65 -4.43 -2.36 3.90
N LYS A 66 -4.52 -3.68 4.16
CA LYS A 66 -3.47 -4.44 4.84
C LYS A 66 -2.16 -4.45 4.05
N LEU A 67 -2.26 -4.70 2.73
CA LEU A 67 -1.12 -4.70 1.83
C LEU A 67 -0.39 -3.35 1.85
N ILE A 68 -1.11 -2.25 1.70
CA ILE A 68 -0.54 -0.90 1.72
C ILE A 68 0.03 -0.58 3.10
N SER A 69 -0.71 -0.82 4.19
CA SER A 69 -0.26 -0.49 5.55
C SER A 69 1.00 -1.26 5.95
N ASN A 70 1.07 -2.56 5.66
CA ASN A 70 2.25 -3.37 5.96
C ASN A 70 3.46 -2.94 5.13
N SER A 71 3.26 -2.62 3.85
CA SER A 71 4.33 -2.10 2.99
C SER A 71 4.83 -0.75 3.48
N LEU A 72 3.94 0.16 3.87
CA LEU A 72 4.30 1.46 4.44
C LEU A 72 5.08 1.32 5.75
N SER A 73 4.76 0.34 6.58
CA SER A 73 5.52 0.08 7.82
C SER A 73 6.99 -0.23 7.53
N ILE A 74 7.26 -1.05 6.49
CA ILE A 74 8.64 -1.33 6.06
C ILE A 74 9.31 -0.07 5.51
N VAL A 75 8.61 0.69 4.66
CA VAL A 75 9.15 1.92 4.05
C VAL A 75 9.56 2.91 5.14
N TYR A 76 8.71 3.13 6.15
CA TYR A 76 9.03 4.07 7.24
C TYR A 76 10.15 3.57 8.15
N ASP A 77 10.27 2.27 8.39
CA ASP A 77 11.39 1.71 9.15
C ASP A 77 12.72 1.89 8.40
N LEU A 78 12.73 1.64 7.08
CA LEU A 78 13.91 1.87 6.23
C LEU A 78 14.30 3.36 6.17
N ILE A 79 13.31 4.27 6.07
CA ILE A 79 13.56 5.71 6.15
C ILE A 79 14.17 6.07 7.50
N GLY A 80 13.68 5.48 8.61
CA GLY A 80 14.26 5.67 9.94
C GLY A 80 15.73 5.25 9.99
N LYS A 81 16.07 4.12 9.39
CA LYS A 81 17.47 3.62 9.29
C LYS A 81 18.37 4.52 8.44
N SER A 82 17.82 5.28 7.50
CA SER A 82 18.59 6.23 6.69
C SER A 82 19.14 7.41 7.50
N GLU A 83 18.59 7.68 8.67
CA GLU A 83 18.87 8.84 9.53
C GLU A 83 18.78 10.20 8.82
N SER A 84 18.12 10.27 7.67
CA SER A 84 17.90 11.51 6.92
C SER A 84 16.53 12.09 7.21
N LYS A 85 16.50 13.23 7.90
CA LYS A 85 15.25 13.95 8.21
C LYS A 85 14.58 14.48 6.95
N GLN A 86 15.38 14.93 6.01
CA GLN A 86 14.88 15.50 4.75
C GLN A 86 14.27 14.40 3.86
N LEU A 87 14.93 13.23 3.75
CA LEU A 87 14.37 12.09 3.02
C LEU A 87 13.02 11.66 3.62
N ASN A 88 12.94 11.59 4.96
CA ASN A 88 11.68 11.30 5.64
C ASN A 88 10.62 12.35 5.31
N ALA A 89 10.96 13.64 5.34
CA ALA A 89 10.01 14.71 5.03
C ALA A 89 9.50 14.60 3.59
N GLU A 90 10.37 14.40 2.60
CA GLU A 90 9.95 14.35 1.19
C GLU A 90 9.13 13.11 0.87
N ILE A 91 9.51 11.92 1.36
CA ILE A 91 8.71 10.70 1.16
C ILE A 91 7.36 10.83 1.89
N SER A 92 7.34 11.39 3.10
CA SER A 92 6.09 11.63 3.83
C SER A 92 5.19 12.62 3.10
N ASN A 93 5.74 13.71 2.54
CA ASN A 93 4.99 14.67 1.74
C ASN A 93 4.36 14.01 0.50
N TYR A 94 5.13 13.19 -0.21
CA TYR A 94 4.64 12.45 -1.37
C TYR A 94 3.43 11.57 -0.99
N LEU A 95 3.54 10.79 0.07
CA LEU A 95 2.48 9.91 0.54
C LEU A 95 1.25 10.68 1.06
N MET A 96 1.47 11.78 1.79
CA MET A 96 0.38 12.66 2.25
C MET A 96 -0.43 13.24 1.09
N MET A 97 0.24 13.66 0.01
CA MET A 97 -0.46 14.17 -1.18
C MET A 97 -1.28 13.09 -1.87
N ALA A 98 -0.78 11.86 -1.94
CA ALA A 98 -1.52 10.72 -2.49
C ALA A 98 -2.78 10.41 -1.67
N VAL A 99 -2.67 10.38 -0.34
CA VAL A 99 -3.81 10.17 0.58
C VAL A 99 -4.81 11.32 0.47
N TYR A 100 -4.34 12.58 0.53
CA TYR A 100 -5.19 13.76 0.41
C TYR A 100 -5.98 13.75 -0.89
N ARG A 101 -5.32 13.46 -2.02
CA ARG A 101 -5.96 13.38 -3.33
C ARG A 101 -7.01 12.27 -3.39
N SER A 102 -6.71 11.10 -2.84
CA SER A 102 -7.66 9.98 -2.76
C SER A 102 -8.89 10.35 -1.95
N PHE A 103 -8.70 11.03 -0.81
CA PHE A 103 -9.81 11.50 0.01
C PHE A 103 -10.66 12.53 -0.75
N ARG A 104 -10.03 13.47 -1.47
CA ARG A 104 -10.74 14.48 -2.28
C ARG A 104 -11.62 13.85 -3.37
N ILE A 105 -11.14 12.78 -4.02
CA ILE A 105 -11.91 12.03 -5.01
C ILE A 105 -13.15 11.41 -4.37
N LEU A 106 -12.98 10.72 -3.23
CA LEU A 106 -14.10 10.13 -2.50
C LEU A 106 -15.12 11.18 -2.01
N TYR A 107 -14.60 12.30 -1.50
CA TYR A 107 -15.43 13.40 -1.00
C TYR A 107 -16.28 14.02 -2.11
N SER A 108 -15.72 14.20 -3.30
CA SER A 108 -16.41 14.77 -4.46
C SER A 108 -17.46 13.85 -5.07
N ALA A 109 -17.46 12.55 -4.72
CA ALA A 109 -18.44 11.60 -5.24
C ALA A 109 -19.88 11.89 -4.78
N ASN A 110 -20.05 12.58 -3.64
CA ASN A 110 -21.34 13.01 -3.18
C ASN A 110 -21.50 14.53 -3.36
N PRO A 111 -22.37 14.99 -4.27
CA PRO A 111 -22.55 16.43 -4.53
C PRO A 111 -23.16 17.21 -3.35
N LYS A 112 -23.67 16.51 -2.33
CA LYS A 112 -24.17 17.14 -1.08
C LYS A 112 -23.07 17.51 -0.11
N ASN A 113 -21.83 17.03 -0.32
CA ASN A 113 -20.70 17.38 0.51
C ASN A 113 -20.30 18.84 0.22
N GLU A 114 -20.32 19.67 1.25
CA GLU A 114 -19.96 21.08 1.15
C GLU A 114 -18.43 21.25 1.13
N ASN A 115 -17.91 22.08 0.23
CA ASN A 115 -16.47 22.32 0.08
C ASN A 115 -15.86 23.20 1.19
N THR A 116 -16.53 23.35 2.34
CA THR A 116 -16.07 24.18 3.45
C THR A 116 -14.83 23.63 4.16
N MET A 117 -14.57 22.31 4.02
CA MET A 117 -13.40 21.66 4.60
C MET A 117 -12.08 21.99 3.87
N PHE A 118 -12.14 22.47 2.65
CA PHE A 118 -10.97 22.60 1.77
C PHE A 118 -10.75 24.03 1.29
N SER A 119 -9.49 24.46 1.33
CA SER A 119 -9.07 25.76 0.80
C SER A 119 -8.75 25.73 -0.69
N ILE A 120 -8.44 24.54 -1.26
CA ILE A 120 -8.11 24.40 -2.68
C ILE A 120 -9.35 24.00 -3.46
N PRO A 121 -9.74 24.73 -4.53
CA PRO A 121 -10.84 24.35 -5.41
C PRO A 121 -10.64 22.94 -6.01
N GLN A 122 -11.74 22.22 -6.20
CA GLN A 122 -11.69 20.82 -6.64
C GLN A 122 -11.00 20.64 -8.01
N GLU A 123 -11.19 21.57 -8.92
CA GLU A 123 -10.60 21.56 -10.26
C GLU A 123 -9.08 21.75 -10.25
N LEU A 124 -8.53 22.37 -9.22
CA LEU A 124 -7.08 22.65 -9.11
C LEU A 124 -6.32 21.61 -8.30
N VAL A 125 -7.01 20.85 -7.43
CA VAL A 125 -6.34 19.96 -6.48
C VAL A 125 -5.46 18.90 -7.17
N GLY A 126 -5.90 18.38 -8.30
CA GLY A 126 -5.14 17.36 -9.06
C GLY A 126 -3.80 17.90 -9.55
N GLY A 127 -3.79 19.12 -10.10
CA GLY A 127 -2.58 19.79 -10.56
C GLY A 127 -1.61 20.11 -9.42
N TYR A 128 -2.11 20.71 -8.33
CA TYR A 128 -1.27 21.03 -7.16
C TYR A 128 -0.68 19.78 -6.51
N CYS A 129 -1.46 18.72 -6.33
CA CYS A 129 -0.94 17.47 -5.75
C CYS A 129 0.10 16.83 -6.66
N ASN A 130 -0.12 16.76 -7.98
CA ASN A 130 0.87 16.22 -8.90
C ASN A 130 2.19 17.01 -8.85
N ALA A 131 2.12 18.34 -8.90
CA ALA A 131 3.31 19.18 -8.81
C ALA A 131 4.06 18.96 -7.49
N ALA A 132 3.35 18.93 -6.36
CA ALA A 132 3.95 18.68 -5.05
C ALA A 132 4.61 17.29 -4.97
N MET A 133 3.93 16.24 -5.47
CA MET A 133 4.47 14.88 -5.51
C MET A 133 5.74 14.80 -6.38
N MET A 134 5.73 15.40 -7.57
CA MET A 134 6.89 15.42 -8.46
C MET A 134 8.10 16.14 -7.83
N VAL A 135 7.87 17.25 -7.12
CA VAL A 135 8.94 17.98 -6.42
C VAL A 135 9.51 17.14 -5.29
N SER A 136 8.65 16.53 -4.46
CA SER A 136 9.09 15.67 -3.36
C SER A 136 9.85 14.42 -3.86
N GLU A 137 9.35 13.79 -4.93
CA GLU A 137 10.01 12.66 -5.59
C GLU A 137 11.40 13.05 -6.11
N ALA A 138 11.52 14.15 -6.86
CA ALA A 138 12.80 14.62 -7.39
C ALA A 138 13.83 14.89 -6.30
N LYS A 139 13.42 15.52 -5.19
CA LYS A 139 14.29 15.75 -4.03
C LYS A 139 14.70 14.46 -3.34
N ALA A 140 13.76 13.53 -3.12
CA ALA A 140 14.05 12.23 -2.52
C ALA A 140 15.04 11.43 -3.40
N GLN A 141 14.84 11.41 -4.72
CA GLN A 141 15.76 10.76 -5.67
C GLN A 141 17.15 11.38 -5.65
N GLN A 142 17.24 12.72 -5.63
CA GLN A 142 18.52 13.42 -5.52
C GLN A 142 19.31 13.00 -4.28
N MET A 143 18.63 12.89 -3.13
CA MET A 143 19.25 12.42 -1.88
C MET A 143 19.68 10.95 -1.97
N ALA A 144 18.84 10.09 -2.54
CA ALA A 144 19.14 8.67 -2.72
C ALA A 144 20.36 8.43 -3.65
N GLN A 145 20.57 9.30 -4.64
CA GLN A 145 21.71 9.24 -5.56
C GLN A 145 22.99 9.87 -4.99
N GLY A 146 22.97 10.36 -3.75
CA GLY A 146 24.14 10.97 -3.13
C GLY A 146 24.57 12.32 -3.73
N SER A 147 23.68 12.97 -4.48
CA SER A 147 23.96 14.27 -5.10
C SER A 147 24.01 15.39 -4.06
N ASP A 148 25.15 16.03 -3.94
CA ASP A 148 25.69 16.70 -2.78
C ASP A 148 25.41 18.20 -2.70
N LYS A 149 24.18 18.65 -2.95
CA LYS A 149 23.84 20.08 -2.85
C LYS A 149 23.10 20.47 -1.56
N GLY A 150 23.06 19.62 -0.55
CA GLY A 150 22.36 19.89 0.70
C GLY A 150 22.97 19.17 1.90
N ASN A 151 22.76 19.72 3.10
CA ASN A 151 23.37 19.25 4.36
C ASN A 151 22.80 17.92 4.91
N ASP A 152 21.89 17.26 4.21
CA ASP A 152 21.19 16.09 4.75
C ASP A 152 21.39 14.86 3.85
N LYS A 153 22.62 14.31 3.96
CA LYS A 153 22.95 13.04 3.29
C LYS A 153 22.30 11.87 4.01
N ILE A 154 22.00 10.80 3.27
CA ILE A 154 21.73 9.50 3.86
C ILE A 154 23.03 9.05 4.54
N LYS A 155 23.03 8.99 5.87
CA LYS A 155 24.24 8.69 6.64
C LYS A 155 24.61 7.21 6.57
N ASN A 156 23.60 6.34 6.55
CA ASN A 156 23.76 4.90 6.66
C ASN A 156 23.30 4.17 5.37
N ILE A 157 23.87 4.52 4.22
CA ILE A 157 23.54 3.85 2.94
C ILE A 157 23.74 2.33 3.02
N SER A 158 24.74 1.86 3.78
CA SER A 158 25.00 0.43 3.98
C SER A 158 23.84 -0.30 4.65
N GLU A 159 23.07 0.38 5.51
CA GLU A 159 21.89 -0.16 6.18
C GLU A 159 20.69 -0.30 5.22
N LEU A 160 20.74 0.36 4.07
CA LEU A 160 19.73 0.30 3.02
C LEU A 160 20.04 -0.77 1.95
N LYS A 161 20.94 -1.72 2.25
CA LYS A 161 21.14 -2.90 1.38
C LYS A 161 19.95 -3.83 1.54
N ILE A 162 18.95 -3.63 0.67
CA ILE A 162 17.67 -4.32 0.73
C ILE A 162 17.66 -5.45 -0.29
N THR A 163 17.56 -6.70 0.19
CA THR A 163 17.37 -7.90 -0.63
C THR A 163 16.08 -8.60 -0.19
N THR A 164 15.60 -9.53 -1.01
CA THR A 164 14.44 -10.35 -0.63
C THR A 164 14.68 -11.10 0.67
N GLU A 165 15.89 -11.68 0.84
CA GLU A 165 16.29 -12.40 2.05
C GLU A 165 16.31 -11.45 3.26
N TYR A 166 16.86 -10.23 3.10
CA TYR A 166 16.85 -9.20 4.14
C TYR A 166 15.42 -8.87 4.59
N LEU A 167 14.51 -8.66 3.62
CA LEU A 167 13.11 -8.37 3.92
C LEU A 167 12.43 -9.52 4.66
N MET A 168 12.63 -10.76 4.22
CA MET A 168 12.05 -11.94 4.86
C MET A 168 12.57 -12.15 6.29
N GLN A 169 13.84 -11.87 6.55
CA GLN A 169 14.45 -12.04 7.87
C GLN A 169 14.05 -10.94 8.85
N ASN A 170 14.05 -9.68 8.40
CA ASN A 170 13.81 -8.53 9.28
C ASN A 170 12.32 -8.15 9.41
N TYR A 171 11.50 -8.50 8.41
CA TYR A 171 10.06 -8.18 8.38
C TYR A 171 9.21 -9.42 8.06
N PRO A 172 9.31 -10.53 8.83
CA PRO A 172 8.69 -11.80 8.47
C PRO A 172 7.17 -11.74 8.29
N LYS A 173 6.50 -10.78 8.95
CA LYS A 173 5.04 -10.58 8.85
C LYS A 173 4.62 -9.64 7.72
N GLN A 174 5.45 -8.68 7.35
CA GLN A 174 5.12 -7.62 6.40
C GLN A 174 5.78 -7.79 5.03
N SER A 175 6.88 -8.56 4.93
CA SER A 175 7.66 -8.70 3.70
C SER A 175 6.82 -9.18 2.52
N GLN A 176 5.95 -10.15 2.74
CA GLN A 176 5.09 -10.66 1.68
C GLN A 176 4.14 -9.58 1.14
N ALA A 177 3.62 -8.69 1.99
CA ALA A 177 2.79 -7.59 1.55
C ALA A 177 3.55 -6.64 0.63
N LEU A 178 4.81 -6.30 0.97
CA LEU A 178 5.64 -5.44 0.11
C LEU A 178 5.98 -6.11 -1.22
N LEU A 179 6.35 -7.40 -1.22
CA LEU A 179 6.63 -8.14 -2.45
C LEU A 179 5.40 -8.23 -3.36
N ASN A 180 4.22 -8.49 -2.79
CA ASN A 180 2.96 -8.49 -3.53
C ASN A 180 2.60 -7.09 -4.06
N LEU A 181 2.86 -6.03 -3.28
CA LEU A 181 2.65 -4.65 -3.74
C LEU A 181 3.52 -4.34 -4.96
N ILE A 182 4.81 -4.71 -4.92
CA ILE A 182 5.74 -4.53 -6.04
C ILE A 182 5.21 -5.26 -7.27
N GLN A 183 4.91 -6.55 -7.14
CA GLN A 183 4.41 -7.37 -8.23
C GLN A 183 3.13 -6.81 -8.85
N ASN A 184 2.12 -6.49 -8.01
CA ASN A 184 0.86 -5.94 -8.47
C ASN A 184 1.03 -4.58 -9.17
N SER A 185 1.96 -3.76 -8.69
CA SER A 185 2.25 -2.46 -9.30
C SER A 185 2.91 -2.62 -10.67
N GLU A 186 3.92 -3.48 -10.79
CA GLU A 186 4.61 -3.73 -12.05
C GLU A 186 3.71 -4.40 -13.10
N THR A 187 2.82 -5.31 -12.66
CA THR A 187 1.79 -5.90 -13.54
C THR A 187 0.83 -4.84 -14.07
N LYS A 188 0.34 -3.93 -13.21
CA LYS A 188 -0.53 -2.83 -13.63
C LYS A 188 0.16 -1.84 -14.59
N LEU A 189 1.47 -1.71 -14.50
CA LEU A 189 2.27 -0.89 -15.41
C LEU A 189 2.65 -1.62 -16.71
N GLY A 190 2.31 -2.91 -16.86
CA GLY A 190 2.57 -3.71 -18.05
C GLY A 190 4.01 -4.23 -18.16
N PHE A 191 4.78 -4.25 -17.05
CA PHE A 191 6.14 -4.77 -17.02
C PHE A 191 6.24 -6.22 -16.53
N ARG A 192 5.12 -6.81 -16.09
CA ARG A 192 5.00 -8.23 -15.76
C ARG A 192 3.71 -8.76 -16.37
N ASP A 193 3.78 -9.96 -16.93
CA ASP A 193 2.62 -10.66 -17.45
C ASP A 193 1.71 -11.11 -16.29
N HIS A 194 0.41 -11.19 -16.57
CA HIS A 194 -0.55 -11.86 -15.70
C HIS A 194 -0.35 -13.37 -15.89
N GLU A 195 0.57 -13.98 -15.12
CA GLU A 195 0.69 -15.44 -15.03
C GLU A 195 -0.41 -16.06 -14.16
#